data_c6740ca9cc7d7f94e396bf97886d1ecc
#
_entry.id   c6740ca9cc7d7f94e396bf97886d1ecc
#
_cell.length_a   1.000
_cell.length_b   1.000
_cell.length_c   1.000
_cell.angle_alpha   90.00
_cell.angle_beta   90.00
_cell.angle_gamma   90.00
#
_symmetry.space_group_name_H-M   'P 1'
#
loop_
_entity.id
_entity.type
_entity.pdbx_description
1 polymer ?
#
loop_
_entity_poly.entity_id
_entity_poly.type
_entity_poly.pdbx_seq_one_letter_code
_entity_poly.pdbx_strand_id
1 'polypeptide(L)'
;MDDALQLRTATPRDHDWIHELRHRVYAEELGQHPVNPSGRLSDGLDGDNVCLVAARGETRIGFVSLTPPWVGRYSLDKYLTREELPLLTEEAPFEIRVLTVEEHWRSTAAAPLLMYAALRWAAARGGRRVVAMGRTELLGMYLAAGLRPVGRTVRSGAVSFEVLSGSVAELTKTVAECHGRILERLRTGLDWRLDVPFSPRADGCEHGGAFFSAIGTDFRTLTRRHEVVAADVLDAWFPPSPGVRAVLSEDPGWAARTSPPTGAEGLLAEIAGVRGLPVESLVVGAGSSDLIFRAFGRWLTPGSRVLLLDPGYGEYAHVTERVIGCRVDRLPLRREDGWLLDPARLAAATGDGRYDLVVVVNPNNPTGRHAPADALRAVIEASPVRTRWWIDEAYLGYADPADSLAGLASVDARVVVCTSLSKMYALSGMRAAYLVVGPETAGELRRWTPPWPVSLPAQLAAVTALRDPAYYAERWARTRVLRRELAYDLAELDGFSSVDEGVANFLTVTLPPDGPSAARLVRECRRHDVFLRDLSPMSPAYEGRTVRIAVRDTAENARIVAACQSALDALRTPAAVVSGTPGRGSR
;
A
#
# COMPACT_ATOMS: atom_id res chain seq x y z
N MET A 1 19.34 18.98 -15.06
CA MET A 1 18.02 18.88 -14.42
C MET A 1 16.99 19.90 -14.96
N ASP A 2 17.37 20.73 -15.93
CA ASP A 2 16.47 21.80 -16.48
C ASP A 2 15.45 21.37 -17.53
N ASP A 3 15.38 20.09 -17.89
CA ASP A 3 14.51 19.61 -19.01
C ASP A 3 13.28 18.80 -18.58
N ALA A 4 13.06 18.61 -17.27
CA ALA A 4 11.90 17.89 -16.76
C ALA A 4 10.61 18.70 -16.89
N LEU A 5 9.51 18.03 -17.28
CA LEU A 5 8.18 18.64 -17.25
C LEU A 5 7.78 18.89 -15.78
N GLN A 6 7.51 20.13 -15.44
CA GLN A 6 7.12 20.56 -14.10
C GLN A 6 5.61 20.74 -14.01
N LEU A 7 4.97 20.22 -12.97
CA LEU A 7 3.58 20.50 -12.60
C LEU A 7 3.53 21.19 -11.23
N ARG A 8 2.92 22.38 -11.18
CA ARG A 8 2.84 23.20 -9.98
C ARG A 8 1.56 24.04 -9.93
N THR A 9 1.26 24.59 -8.79
CA THR A 9 0.24 25.64 -8.67
C THR A 9 0.74 26.93 -9.34
N ALA A 10 -0.16 27.67 -9.98
CA ALA A 10 0.13 28.95 -10.57
C ALA A 10 0.61 29.96 -9.51
N THR A 11 1.53 30.81 -9.90
CA THR A 11 2.00 31.95 -9.11
C THR A 11 1.46 33.27 -9.71
N PRO A 12 1.52 34.39 -9.02
CA PRO A 12 1.11 35.70 -9.60
C PRO A 12 1.79 36.02 -10.94
N ARG A 13 3.00 35.53 -11.18
CA ARG A 13 3.74 35.70 -12.45
C ARG A 13 3.14 34.92 -13.61
N ASP A 14 2.25 33.98 -13.37
CA ASP A 14 1.62 33.17 -14.41
C ASP A 14 0.29 33.78 -14.88
N HIS A 15 -0.34 34.67 -14.11
CA HIS A 15 -1.69 35.16 -14.37
C HIS A 15 -1.79 35.89 -15.71
N ASP A 16 -0.85 36.75 -16.03
CA ASP A 16 -0.85 37.48 -17.30
C ASP A 16 -0.78 36.53 -18.50
N TRP A 17 0.14 35.56 -18.45
CA TRP A 17 0.26 34.52 -19.48
C TRP A 17 -1.00 33.66 -19.58
N ILE A 18 -1.62 33.29 -18.45
CA ILE A 18 -2.89 32.54 -18.43
C ILE A 18 -3.98 33.33 -19.16
N HIS A 19 -4.13 34.62 -18.90
CA HIS A 19 -5.14 35.46 -19.55
C HIS A 19 -4.86 35.65 -21.04
N GLU A 20 -3.60 35.78 -21.43
CA GLU A 20 -3.17 35.89 -22.83
C GLU A 20 -3.41 34.57 -23.59
N LEU A 21 -3.04 33.42 -23.00
CA LEU A 21 -3.29 32.13 -23.63
C LEU A 21 -4.78 31.85 -23.75
N ARG A 22 -5.58 32.22 -22.73
CA ARG A 22 -7.05 32.09 -22.79
C ARG A 22 -7.62 32.96 -23.94
N HIS A 23 -7.17 34.16 -24.10
CA HIS A 23 -7.62 35.03 -25.20
C HIS A 23 -7.31 34.40 -26.55
N ARG A 24 -6.07 33.98 -26.77
CA ARG A 24 -5.63 33.35 -28.01
C ARG A 24 -6.49 32.12 -28.35
N VAL A 25 -6.67 31.22 -27.38
CA VAL A 25 -7.39 29.96 -27.63
C VAL A 25 -8.90 30.18 -27.71
N TYR A 26 -9.51 30.88 -26.75
CA TYR A 26 -10.98 30.94 -26.66
C TYR A 26 -11.59 32.12 -27.44
N ALA A 27 -10.86 33.17 -27.74
CA ALA A 27 -11.36 34.24 -28.59
C ALA A 27 -10.88 34.11 -30.04
N GLU A 28 -9.57 33.96 -30.29
CA GLU A 28 -9.02 33.97 -31.64
C GLU A 28 -9.17 32.63 -32.36
N GLU A 29 -8.81 31.49 -31.71
CA GLU A 29 -8.88 30.17 -32.36
C GLU A 29 -10.31 29.60 -32.38
N LEU A 30 -11.05 29.66 -31.26
CA LEU A 30 -12.34 28.98 -31.10
C LEU A 30 -13.56 29.87 -31.33
N GLY A 31 -13.42 31.18 -31.32
CA GLY A 31 -14.56 32.11 -31.45
C GLY A 31 -15.61 31.96 -30.34
N GLN A 32 -15.23 31.47 -29.18
CA GLN A 32 -16.12 31.36 -28.02
C GLN A 32 -16.41 32.71 -27.39
N HIS A 33 -15.43 33.60 -27.40
CA HIS A 33 -15.50 34.98 -26.91
C HIS A 33 -15.11 35.97 -28.02
N PRO A 34 -15.58 37.21 -27.94
CA PRO A 34 -15.10 38.25 -28.86
C PRO A 34 -13.62 38.56 -28.62
N VAL A 35 -12.89 38.76 -29.70
CA VAL A 35 -11.51 39.27 -29.65
C VAL A 35 -11.54 40.68 -29.06
N ASN A 36 -10.61 40.99 -28.16
CA ASN A 36 -10.50 42.31 -27.53
C ASN A 36 -9.10 42.90 -27.68
N PRO A 37 -8.99 44.25 -27.65
CA PRO A 37 -7.71 44.94 -27.89
C PRO A 37 -6.65 44.68 -26.82
N SER A 38 -7.02 44.23 -25.61
CA SER A 38 -6.06 43.93 -24.55
C SER A 38 -5.31 42.63 -24.77
N GLY A 39 -5.81 41.74 -25.66
CA GLY A 39 -5.28 40.40 -25.84
C GLY A 39 -5.39 39.52 -24.62
N ARG A 40 -6.26 39.85 -23.68
CA ARG A 40 -6.41 39.12 -22.40
C ARG A 40 -7.86 38.73 -22.13
N LEU A 41 -8.06 37.51 -21.65
CA LEU A 41 -9.39 37.01 -21.30
C LEU A 41 -9.40 36.58 -19.84
N SER A 42 -10.13 37.32 -19.01
CA SER A 42 -10.39 37.01 -17.59
C SER A 42 -11.88 36.80 -17.35
N ASP A 43 -12.23 36.18 -16.22
CA ASP A 43 -13.63 36.09 -15.79
C ASP A 43 -13.77 36.32 -14.28
N GLY A 44 -15.03 36.41 -13.80
CA GLY A 44 -15.33 36.76 -12.41
C GLY A 44 -14.99 35.65 -11.39
N LEU A 45 -14.46 34.52 -11.84
CA LEU A 45 -14.02 33.41 -10.96
C LEU A 45 -12.49 33.37 -10.82
N ASP A 46 -11.72 34.18 -11.55
CA ASP A 46 -10.26 34.09 -11.56
C ASP A 46 -9.62 34.31 -10.19
N GLY A 47 -10.26 35.13 -9.31
CA GLY A 47 -9.80 35.35 -7.94
C GLY A 47 -10.09 34.21 -6.98
N ASP A 48 -11.02 33.31 -7.32
CA ASP A 48 -11.48 32.21 -6.46
C ASP A 48 -10.97 30.85 -6.96
N ASN A 49 -10.50 30.79 -8.20
CA ASN A 49 -10.02 29.56 -8.83
C ASN A 49 -8.59 29.22 -8.45
N VAL A 50 -8.31 27.94 -8.46
CA VAL A 50 -6.94 27.43 -8.40
C VAL A 50 -6.50 27.01 -9.79
N CYS A 51 -5.40 27.57 -10.27
CA CYS A 51 -4.80 27.19 -11.55
C CYS A 51 -3.59 26.29 -11.32
N LEU A 52 -3.52 25.17 -12.04
CA LEU A 52 -2.36 24.29 -12.09
C LEU A 52 -1.66 24.51 -13.42
N VAL A 53 -0.34 24.65 -13.41
CA VAL A 53 0.48 25.00 -14.58
C VAL A 53 1.45 23.88 -14.88
N ALA A 54 1.56 23.51 -16.15
CA ALA A 54 2.63 22.70 -16.70
C ALA A 54 3.68 23.61 -17.33
N ALA A 55 4.97 23.39 -17.00
CA ALA A 55 6.09 24.17 -17.51
C ALA A 55 7.33 23.29 -17.73
N ARG A 56 8.28 23.76 -18.54
CA ARG A 56 9.61 23.16 -18.72
C ARG A 56 10.64 24.28 -18.65
N GLY A 57 11.44 24.30 -17.59
CA GLY A 57 12.26 25.45 -17.26
C GLY A 57 11.38 26.72 -17.13
N GLU A 58 11.74 27.76 -17.85
CA GLU A 58 10.96 29.03 -17.90
C GLU A 58 9.78 28.99 -18.92
N THR A 59 9.69 27.95 -19.75
CA THR A 59 8.65 27.85 -20.79
C THR A 59 7.37 27.30 -20.18
N ARG A 60 6.30 28.07 -20.20
CA ARG A 60 4.96 27.67 -19.81
C ARG A 60 4.30 26.89 -20.94
N ILE A 61 3.72 25.73 -20.64
CA ILE A 61 3.20 24.76 -21.63
C ILE A 61 1.68 24.76 -21.68
N GLY A 62 1.04 24.85 -20.52
CA GLY A 62 -0.41 24.80 -20.41
C GLY A 62 -0.87 24.92 -18.97
N PHE A 63 -2.17 25.05 -18.79
CA PHE A 63 -2.78 25.13 -17.47
C PHE A 63 -4.18 24.50 -17.45
N VAL A 64 -4.66 24.21 -16.24
CA VAL A 64 -6.05 23.85 -15.96
C VAL A 64 -6.52 24.65 -14.75
N SER A 65 -7.77 25.10 -14.78
CA SER A 65 -8.39 25.85 -13.68
C SER A 65 -9.39 24.96 -12.93
N LEU A 66 -9.43 25.08 -11.61
CA LEU A 66 -10.38 24.41 -10.75
C LEU A 66 -11.17 25.43 -9.93
N THR A 67 -12.49 25.27 -9.89
CA THR A 67 -13.36 25.98 -8.97
C THR A 67 -13.77 25.02 -7.84
N PRO A 68 -13.29 25.24 -6.60
CA PRO A 68 -13.68 24.42 -5.45
C PRO A 68 -15.13 24.69 -5.03
N PRO A 69 -15.83 23.71 -4.42
CA PRO A 69 -17.23 23.86 -4.02
C PRO A 69 -17.49 24.93 -2.97
N TRP A 70 -16.50 25.24 -2.12
CA TRP A 70 -16.64 26.30 -1.11
C TRP A 70 -16.69 27.73 -1.67
N VAL A 71 -16.40 27.93 -2.96
CA VAL A 71 -16.62 29.19 -3.67
C VAL A 71 -18.12 29.50 -3.81
N GLY A 72 -18.97 28.45 -3.81
CA GLY A 72 -20.42 28.58 -3.86
C GLY A 72 -21.01 28.93 -5.24
N ARG A 73 -20.16 29.16 -6.24
CA ARG A 73 -20.53 29.49 -7.63
C ARG A 73 -19.62 28.75 -8.61
N TYR A 74 -20.19 28.42 -9.78
CA TYR A 74 -19.52 27.71 -10.86
C TYR A 74 -19.59 28.48 -12.18
N SER A 75 -18.72 28.17 -13.13
CA SER A 75 -18.85 28.76 -14.48
C SER A 75 -20.11 28.26 -15.19
N LEU A 76 -20.59 27.07 -14.84
CA LEU A 76 -21.82 26.48 -15.32
C LEU A 76 -23.07 27.30 -14.96
N ASP A 77 -23.06 28.08 -13.87
CA ASP A 77 -24.14 28.95 -13.46
C ASP A 77 -24.47 30.05 -14.48
N LYS A 78 -23.58 30.29 -15.46
CA LYS A 78 -23.83 31.21 -16.59
C LYS A 78 -24.78 30.63 -17.64
N TYR A 79 -24.94 29.31 -17.65
CA TYR A 79 -25.65 28.59 -18.71
C TYR A 79 -26.84 27.77 -18.20
N LEU A 80 -26.79 27.25 -16.96
CA LEU A 80 -27.77 26.36 -16.38
C LEU A 80 -28.13 26.84 -14.97
N THR A 81 -29.41 26.74 -14.63
CA THR A 81 -29.88 26.96 -13.26
C THR A 81 -29.55 25.75 -12.37
N ARG A 82 -29.61 25.94 -11.04
CA ARG A 82 -29.42 24.85 -10.08
C ARG A 82 -30.51 23.78 -10.17
N GLU A 83 -31.70 24.13 -10.63
CA GLU A 83 -32.81 23.20 -10.87
C GLU A 83 -32.56 22.34 -12.11
N GLU A 84 -31.95 22.89 -13.14
CA GLU A 84 -31.55 22.15 -14.34
C GLU A 84 -30.35 21.25 -14.12
N LEU A 85 -29.48 21.58 -13.14
CA LEU A 85 -28.30 20.81 -12.77
C LEU A 85 -28.18 20.64 -11.24
N PRO A 86 -29.06 19.84 -10.61
CA PRO A 86 -29.12 19.70 -9.14
C PRO A 86 -27.81 19.20 -8.52
N LEU A 87 -27.01 18.43 -9.25
CA LEU A 87 -25.73 17.91 -8.76
C LEU A 87 -24.77 19.01 -8.26
N LEU A 88 -24.90 20.25 -8.75
CA LEU A 88 -24.09 21.38 -8.29
C LEU A 88 -24.40 21.79 -6.85
N THR A 89 -25.61 21.51 -6.38
CA THR A 89 -26.05 21.79 -5.01
C THR A 89 -25.96 20.54 -4.12
N GLU A 90 -26.45 19.41 -4.63
CA GLU A 90 -26.57 18.16 -3.85
C GLU A 90 -25.23 17.49 -3.58
N GLU A 91 -24.31 17.53 -4.55
CA GLU A 91 -23.03 16.83 -4.46
C GLU A 91 -21.83 17.77 -4.30
N ALA A 92 -22.02 19.09 -4.42
CA ALA A 92 -20.99 20.10 -4.27
C ALA A 92 -19.66 19.73 -4.99
N PRO A 93 -19.68 19.54 -6.34
CA PRO A 93 -18.53 19.02 -7.06
C PRO A 93 -17.42 20.04 -7.18
N PHE A 94 -16.18 19.57 -7.45
CA PHE A 94 -15.13 20.43 -8.00
C PHE A 94 -15.37 20.65 -9.49
N GLU A 95 -15.40 21.91 -9.96
CA GLU A 95 -15.48 22.17 -11.40
C GLU A 95 -14.06 22.23 -11.98
N ILE A 96 -13.79 21.34 -12.94
CA ILE A 96 -12.55 21.36 -13.73
C ILE A 96 -12.85 22.11 -15.02
N ARG A 97 -12.14 23.20 -15.26
CA ARG A 97 -12.45 24.11 -16.36
C ARG A 97 -11.19 24.63 -17.06
N VAL A 98 -11.39 25.13 -18.25
CA VAL A 98 -10.37 25.91 -19.01
C VAL A 98 -9.04 25.15 -19.12
N LEU A 99 -9.09 23.84 -19.43
CA LEU A 99 -7.89 23.07 -19.76
C LEU A 99 -7.34 23.60 -21.09
N THR A 100 -6.18 24.24 -21.04
CA THR A 100 -5.57 24.89 -22.18
C THR A 100 -4.10 24.56 -22.28
N VAL A 101 -3.65 24.16 -23.47
CA VAL A 101 -2.26 23.83 -23.78
C VAL A 101 -1.82 24.60 -25.00
N GLU A 102 -0.61 25.17 -24.95
CA GLU A 102 0.04 25.85 -26.08
C GLU A 102 0.06 24.94 -27.31
N GLU A 103 -0.18 25.49 -28.49
CA GLU A 103 -0.39 24.74 -29.73
C GLU A 103 0.69 23.67 -29.97
N HIS A 104 1.94 24.07 -29.84
CA HIS A 104 3.09 23.18 -30.03
C HIS A 104 3.13 21.95 -29.10
N TRP A 105 2.43 22.00 -27.96
CA TRP A 105 2.42 20.96 -26.94
C TRP A 105 1.12 20.14 -26.88
N ARG A 106 0.12 20.41 -27.75
CA ARG A 106 -1.21 19.76 -27.69
C ARG A 106 -1.18 18.26 -27.92
N SER A 107 -0.21 17.75 -28.67
CA SER A 107 -0.04 16.31 -28.95
C SER A 107 0.87 15.59 -27.95
N THR A 108 1.21 16.23 -26.83
CA THR A 108 2.07 15.67 -25.80
C THR A 108 1.28 15.16 -24.58
N ALA A 109 2.00 14.65 -23.58
CA ALA A 109 1.41 14.24 -22.31
C ALA A 109 0.93 15.42 -21.42
N ALA A 110 1.08 16.69 -21.83
CA ALA A 110 0.77 17.85 -21.00
C ALA A 110 -0.72 17.92 -20.60
N ALA A 111 -1.65 17.77 -21.54
CA ALA A 111 -3.08 17.80 -21.24
C ALA A 111 -3.53 16.64 -20.33
N PRO A 112 -3.21 15.35 -20.59
CA PRO A 112 -3.49 14.26 -19.68
C PRO A 112 -2.90 14.45 -18.28
N LEU A 113 -1.67 14.98 -18.17
CA LEU A 113 -1.03 15.22 -16.87
C LEU A 113 -1.70 16.38 -16.11
N LEU A 114 -2.14 17.44 -16.78
CA LEU A 114 -2.92 18.51 -16.16
C LEU A 114 -4.29 18.00 -15.67
N MET A 115 -4.98 17.17 -16.45
CA MET A 115 -6.22 16.51 -16.01
C MET A 115 -5.98 15.63 -14.79
N TYR A 116 -4.91 14.85 -14.82
CA TYR A 116 -4.52 14.02 -13.69
C TYR A 116 -4.19 14.86 -12.45
N ALA A 117 -3.44 15.94 -12.60
CA ALA A 117 -3.12 16.87 -11.52
C ALA A 117 -4.39 17.49 -10.91
N ALA A 118 -5.36 17.87 -11.73
CA ALA A 118 -6.65 18.40 -11.28
C ALA A 118 -7.43 17.36 -10.47
N LEU A 119 -7.50 16.11 -10.94
CA LEU A 119 -8.13 15.00 -10.22
C LEU A 119 -7.44 14.75 -8.86
N ARG A 120 -6.11 14.71 -8.83
CA ARG A 120 -5.32 14.53 -7.61
C ARG A 120 -5.55 15.67 -6.61
N TRP A 121 -5.59 16.91 -7.12
CA TRP A 121 -5.81 18.09 -6.29
C TRP A 121 -7.21 18.10 -5.66
N ALA A 122 -8.25 17.76 -6.42
CA ALA A 122 -9.63 17.63 -5.94
C ALA A 122 -9.77 16.48 -4.93
N ALA A 123 -9.20 15.30 -5.23
CA ALA A 123 -9.24 14.13 -4.34
C ALA A 123 -8.59 14.40 -2.98
N ALA A 124 -7.43 15.06 -2.96
CA ALA A 124 -6.71 15.38 -1.73
C ALA A 124 -7.45 16.38 -0.81
N ARG A 125 -8.43 17.10 -1.35
CA ARG A 125 -9.28 18.05 -0.62
C ARG A 125 -10.68 17.52 -0.33
N GLY A 126 -10.84 16.19 -0.36
CA GLY A 126 -12.10 15.51 -0.01
C GLY A 126 -13.16 15.57 -1.09
N GLY A 127 -12.78 15.92 -2.34
CA GLY A 127 -13.70 15.93 -3.47
C GLY A 127 -14.30 14.55 -3.70
N ARG A 128 -15.63 14.47 -3.77
CA ARG A 128 -16.35 13.24 -4.09
C ARG A 128 -16.72 13.16 -5.56
N ARG A 129 -16.95 14.31 -6.19
CA ARG A 129 -17.37 14.43 -7.58
C ARG A 129 -16.63 15.58 -8.27
N VAL A 130 -16.42 15.41 -9.56
CA VAL A 130 -15.99 16.49 -10.45
C VAL A 130 -17.06 16.73 -11.50
N VAL A 131 -17.13 17.97 -11.98
CA VAL A 131 -17.95 18.41 -13.11
C VAL A 131 -17.08 19.21 -14.08
N ALA A 132 -17.34 19.12 -15.37
CA ALA A 132 -16.63 19.86 -16.41
C ALA A 132 -17.51 20.15 -17.61
N MET A 133 -17.19 21.20 -18.36
CA MET A 133 -17.70 21.41 -19.71
C MET A 133 -16.64 20.93 -20.71
N GLY A 134 -16.95 19.86 -21.41
CA GLY A 134 -16.11 19.32 -22.48
C GLY A 134 -16.61 19.73 -23.86
N ARG A 135 -15.72 20.20 -24.74
CA ARG A 135 -16.11 20.44 -26.14
C ARG A 135 -16.60 19.16 -26.79
N THR A 136 -17.71 19.23 -27.53
CA THR A 136 -18.34 18.08 -28.17
C THR A 136 -17.40 17.34 -29.13
N GLU A 137 -16.50 18.05 -29.81
CA GLU A 137 -15.49 17.47 -30.72
C GLU A 137 -14.43 16.64 -29.97
N LEU A 138 -14.24 16.88 -28.68
CA LEU A 138 -13.27 16.18 -27.83
C LEU A 138 -13.92 15.18 -26.86
N LEU A 139 -15.21 14.88 -27.03
CA LEU A 139 -15.97 14.03 -26.11
C LEU A 139 -15.29 12.68 -25.85
N GLY A 140 -14.72 12.06 -26.90
CA GLY A 140 -14.01 10.77 -26.78
C GLY A 140 -12.86 10.80 -25.77
N MET A 141 -12.12 11.91 -25.68
CA MET A 141 -11.03 12.08 -24.71
C MET A 141 -11.56 12.07 -23.26
N TYR A 142 -12.67 12.79 -23.01
CA TYR A 142 -13.26 12.87 -21.67
C TYR A 142 -13.88 11.54 -21.23
N LEU A 143 -14.52 10.81 -22.18
CA LEU A 143 -15.07 9.48 -21.92
C LEU A 143 -13.96 8.47 -21.59
N ALA A 144 -12.84 8.54 -22.31
CA ALA A 144 -11.66 7.70 -22.03
C ALA A 144 -11.04 8.00 -20.66
N ALA A 145 -11.12 9.25 -20.19
CA ALA A 145 -10.70 9.64 -18.85
C ALA A 145 -11.69 9.18 -17.74
N GLY A 146 -12.87 8.63 -18.11
CA GLY A 146 -13.88 8.13 -17.18
C GLY A 146 -15.02 9.10 -16.88
N LEU A 147 -15.01 10.32 -17.39
CA LEU A 147 -16.12 11.26 -17.26
C LEU A 147 -17.34 10.78 -18.07
N ARG A 148 -18.55 11.12 -17.64
CA ARG A 148 -19.81 10.72 -18.27
C ARG A 148 -20.69 11.95 -18.51
N PRO A 149 -21.41 12.03 -19.65
CA PRO A 149 -22.38 13.07 -19.91
C PRO A 149 -23.51 13.04 -18.87
N VAL A 150 -23.96 14.22 -18.45
CA VAL A 150 -25.14 14.38 -17.58
C VAL A 150 -26.40 14.71 -18.38
N GLY A 151 -26.34 14.61 -19.71
CA GLY A 151 -27.47 14.88 -20.61
C GLY A 151 -27.80 16.36 -20.74
N ARG A 152 -26.83 17.24 -20.58
CA ARG A 152 -26.96 18.69 -20.78
C ARG A 152 -25.88 19.20 -21.71
N THR A 153 -26.28 19.86 -22.77
CA THR A 153 -25.41 20.53 -23.72
C THR A 153 -25.60 22.03 -23.61
N VAL A 154 -24.53 22.79 -23.60
CA VAL A 154 -24.53 24.25 -23.55
C VAL A 154 -23.76 24.83 -24.74
N ARG A 155 -24.14 26.01 -25.18
CA ARG A 155 -23.46 26.72 -26.27
C ARG A 155 -22.88 28.05 -25.77
N SER A 156 -21.65 28.31 -26.14
CA SER A 156 -20.97 29.56 -25.84
C SER A 156 -20.24 30.06 -27.10
N GLY A 157 -20.71 31.18 -27.69
CA GLY A 157 -20.23 31.65 -28.96
C GLY A 157 -20.38 30.60 -30.08
N ALA A 158 -19.32 30.28 -30.78
CA ALA A 158 -19.29 29.30 -31.85
C ALA A 158 -19.14 27.84 -31.32
N VAL A 159 -18.87 27.61 -30.02
CA VAL A 159 -18.53 26.33 -29.46
C VAL A 159 -19.70 25.69 -28.72
N SER A 160 -19.90 24.37 -28.94
CA SER A 160 -20.84 23.52 -28.18
C SER A 160 -20.09 22.67 -27.16
N PHE A 161 -20.66 22.57 -25.96
CA PHE A 161 -20.08 21.84 -24.84
C PHE A 161 -21.08 20.83 -24.28
N GLU A 162 -20.61 19.63 -23.98
CA GLU A 162 -21.33 18.66 -23.18
C GLU A 162 -20.96 18.85 -21.71
N VAL A 163 -21.95 18.85 -20.82
CA VAL A 163 -21.70 18.85 -19.38
C VAL A 163 -21.40 17.42 -18.94
N LEU A 164 -20.24 17.26 -18.33
CA LEU A 164 -19.69 15.97 -17.94
C LEU A 164 -19.51 15.90 -16.42
N SER A 165 -19.70 14.74 -15.83
CA SER A 165 -19.44 14.52 -14.42
C SER A 165 -18.82 13.14 -14.18
N GLY A 166 -18.11 12.99 -13.06
CA GLY A 166 -17.57 11.71 -12.62
C GLY A 166 -17.30 11.67 -11.12
N SER A 167 -17.51 10.51 -10.51
CA SER A 167 -17.08 10.26 -9.14
C SER A 167 -15.56 10.27 -9.07
N VAL A 168 -14.99 10.98 -8.10
CA VAL A 168 -13.52 11.03 -7.90
C VAL A 168 -12.95 9.64 -7.65
N ALA A 169 -13.68 8.78 -6.92
CA ALA A 169 -13.26 7.41 -6.65
C ALA A 169 -13.20 6.57 -7.94
N GLU A 170 -14.26 6.63 -8.78
CA GLU A 170 -14.30 5.89 -10.06
C GLU A 170 -13.26 6.41 -11.06
N LEU A 171 -13.08 7.72 -11.15
CA LEU A 171 -12.04 8.32 -12.00
C LEU A 171 -10.64 7.90 -11.56
N THR A 172 -10.38 7.90 -10.26
CA THR A 172 -9.10 7.43 -9.70
C THR A 172 -8.85 5.96 -10.02
N LYS A 173 -9.88 5.12 -9.90
CA LYS A 173 -9.82 3.70 -10.26
C LYS A 173 -9.58 3.52 -11.77
N THR A 174 -10.34 4.20 -12.62
CA THR A 174 -10.18 4.14 -14.09
C THR A 174 -8.77 4.54 -14.52
N VAL A 175 -8.24 5.62 -13.92
CA VAL A 175 -6.87 6.08 -14.20
C VAL A 175 -5.83 5.05 -13.78
N ALA A 176 -5.98 4.42 -12.62
CA ALA A 176 -5.08 3.37 -12.15
C ALA A 176 -5.09 2.13 -13.05
N GLU A 177 -6.28 1.67 -13.45
CA GLU A 177 -6.47 0.47 -14.27
C GLU A 177 -6.07 0.67 -15.73
N CYS A 178 -6.47 1.80 -16.35
CA CYS A 178 -6.27 2.04 -17.78
C CYS A 178 -4.95 2.76 -18.10
N HIS A 179 -4.45 3.60 -17.21
CA HIS A 179 -3.34 4.52 -17.48
C HIS A 179 -2.17 4.40 -16.49
N GLY A 180 -2.25 3.54 -15.49
CA GLY A 180 -1.25 3.40 -14.43
C GLY A 180 0.18 3.20 -14.96
N ARG A 181 0.38 2.33 -15.97
CA ARG A 181 1.70 2.09 -16.58
C ARG A 181 2.27 3.33 -17.29
N ILE A 182 1.42 4.13 -17.92
CA ILE A 182 1.83 5.36 -18.62
C ILE A 182 2.22 6.42 -17.58
N LEU A 183 1.41 6.59 -16.54
CA LEU A 183 1.69 7.53 -15.45
C LEU A 183 3.00 7.18 -14.73
N GLU A 184 3.27 5.89 -14.48
CA GLU A 184 4.51 5.48 -13.82
C GLU A 184 5.75 5.76 -14.69
N ARG A 185 5.66 5.58 -16.02
CA ARG A 185 6.73 6.00 -16.93
C ARG A 185 6.94 7.51 -16.95
N LEU A 186 5.85 8.29 -16.96
CA LEU A 186 5.92 9.74 -16.95
C LEU A 186 6.47 10.29 -15.64
N ARG A 187 6.23 9.61 -14.52
CA ARG A 187 6.70 9.99 -13.19
C ARG A 187 8.22 10.17 -13.12
N THR A 188 9.00 9.32 -13.81
CA THR A 188 10.47 9.37 -13.76
C THR A 188 11.07 10.65 -14.40
N GLY A 189 10.33 11.28 -15.34
CA GLY A 189 10.74 12.51 -16.02
C GLY A 189 9.94 13.75 -15.58
N LEU A 190 9.14 13.64 -14.51
CA LEU A 190 8.23 14.68 -14.07
C LEU A 190 8.74 15.33 -12.77
N ASP A 191 8.80 16.66 -12.74
CA ASP A 191 9.00 17.45 -11.54
C ASP A 191 7.62 17.83 -10.95
N TRP A 192 7.13 17.02 -10.01
CA TRP A 192 5.82 17.20 -9.38
C TRP A 192 5.95 18.10 -8.16
N ARG A 193 5.55 19.37 -8.29
CA ARG A 193 5.62 20.41 -7.25
C ARG A 193 4.25 20.79 -6.68
N LEU A 194 3.25 19.94 -6.82
CA LEU A 194 1.97 20.15 -6.14
C LEU A 194 2.08 19.70 -4.67
N ASP A 195 1.32 20.36 -3.81
CA ASP A 195 1.18 20.03 -2.39
C ASP A 195 0.33 18.76 -2.12
N VAL A 196 0.16 17.94 -3.14
CA VAL A 196 -0.57 16.67 -3.10
C VAL A 196 0.32 15.57 -3.68
N PRO A 197 0.28 14.34 -3.16
CA PRO A 197 1.11 13.25 -3.68
C PRO A 197 0.70 12.90 -5.11
N PHE A 198 1.69 12.55 -5.95
CA PHE A 198 1.46 12.13 -7.34
C PHE A 198 0.49 10.95 -7.43
N SER A 199 0.73 9.89 -6.69
CA SER A 199 -0.19 8.76 -6.60
C SER A 199 -1.21 8.97 -5.47
N PRO A 200 -2.44 8.43 -5.58
CA PRO A 200 -3.34 8.37 -4.44
C PRO A 200 -2.59 7.74 -3.26
N ARG A 201 -2.81 8.23 -2.03
CA ARG A 201 -2.50 7.40 -0.89
C ARG A 201 -3.30 6.12 -1.08
N ALA A 202 -2.64 4.98 -1.18
CA ALA A 202 -3.35 3.72 -1.11
C ALA A 202 -4.13 3.73 0.21
N ASP A 203 -5.39 3.37 0.15
CA ASP A 203 -6.18 3.10 1.35
C ASP A 203 -5.48 1.95 2.07
N GLY A 204 -4.57 2.28 2.99
CA GLY A 204 -3.81 1.35 3.79
C GLY A 204 -2.98 0.30 3.02
N CYS A 205 -2.09 -0.37 3.71
CA CYS A 205 -1.50 -1.62 3.23
C CYS A 205 -2.45 -2.75 3.61
N GLU A 206 -2.92 -3.54 2.64
CA GLU A 206 -3.69 -4.74 2.94
C GLU A 206 -2.82 -5.77 3.64
N HIS A 207 -3.12 -6.07 4.91
CA HIS A 207 -2.36 -7.03 5.73
C HIS A 207 -3.02 -8.41 5.86
N GLY A 208 -4.14 -8.68 5.26
CA GLY A 208 -5.04 -9.77 5.56
C GLY A 208 -6.11 -9.32 6.56
N GLY A 209 -6.70 -10.27 7.30
CA GLY A 209 -7.79 -9.96 8.25
C GLY A 209 -9.17 -9.91 7.61
N ALA A 210 -9.29 -10.41 6.37
CA ALA A 210 -10.58 -10.51 5.69
C ALA A 210 -11.58 -11.39 6.47
N PHE A 211 -11.10 -12.30 7.32
CA PHE A 211 -11.93 -13.13 8.20
C PHE A 211 -12.78 -12.29 9.18
N PHE A 212 -12.36 -11.07 9.54
CA PHE A 212 -13.19 -10.17 10.34
C PHE A 212 -14.51 -9.79 9.66
N SER A 213 -14.59 -9.87 8.33
CA SER A 213 -15.86 -9.67 7.62
C SER A 213 -16.89 -10.75 7.94
N ALA A 214 -16.45 -11.97 8.31
CA ALA A 214 -17.32 -13.08 8.70
C ALA A 214 -17.70 -13.05 10.19
N ILE A 215 -16.79 -12.58 11.08
CA ILE A 215 -17.06 -12.52 12.52
C ILE A 215 -17.60 -11.16 13.00
N GLY A 216 -17.65 -10.15 12.12
CA GLY A 216 -18.14 -8.80 12.40
C GLY A 216 -17.08 -7.88 12.99
N THR A 217 -16.77 -6.79 12.27
CA THR A 217 -15.80 -5.76 12.69
C THR A 217 -16.29 -4.91 13.87
N ASP A 218 -17.58 -4.94 14.16
CA ASP A 218 -18.21 -4.26 15.30
C ASP A 218 -18.23 -5.14 16.58
N PHE A 219 -17.61 -6.32 16.52
CA PHE A 219 -17.46 -7.27 17.63
C PHE A 219 -18.77 -7.86 18.20
N ARG A 220 -19.91 -7.70 17.53
CA ARG A 220 -21.20 -8.22 18.00
C ARG A 220 -21.36 -9.75 17.86
N THR A 221 -20.61 -10.35 16.93
CA THR A 221 -20.69 -11.76 16.58
C THR A 221 -19.38 -12.51 16.81
N LEU A 222 -18.61 -12.12 17.84
CA LEU A 222 -17.30 -12.71 18.16
C LEU A 222 -17.32 -14.22 18.40
N THR A 223 -18.47 -14.82 18.74
CA THR A 223 -18.62 -16.28 18.91
C THR A 223 -18.25 -17.04 17.63
N ARG A 224 -18.49 -16.46 16.45
CA ARG A 224 -18.13 -17.03 15.15
C ARG A 224 -16.63 -17.20 14.93
N ARG A 225 -15.78 -16.59 15.75
CA ARG A 225 -14.31 -16.75 15.67
C ARG A 225 -13.83 -18.21 15.77
N HIS A 226 -14.64 -19.08 16.35
CA HIS A 226 -14.34 -20.51 16.47
C HIS A 226 -14.82 -21.34 15.25
N GLU A 227 -15.63 -20.74 14.38
CA GLU A 227 -16.16 -21.38 13.18
C GLU A 227 -15.28 -21.07 11.96
N VAL A 228 -14.54 -19.96 11.99
CA VAL A 228 -13.75 -19.44 10.87
C VAL A 228 -12.29 -19.87 10.99
N VAL A 229 -11.68 -20.29 9.87
CA VAL A 229 -10.23 -20.53 9.78
C VAL A 229 -9.56 -19.28 9.21
N ALA A 230 -8.82 -18.56 10.06
CA ALA A 230 -8.08 -17.35 9.69
C ALA A 230 -6.66 -17.70 9.23
N ALA A 231 -6.50 -18.10 7.96
CA ALA A 231 -5.21 -18.42 7.37
C ALA A 231 -4.72 -17.34 6.37
N ASP A 232 -5.38 -16.20 6.30
CA ASP A 232 -4.99 -15.01 5.52
C ASP A 232 -4.04 -14.07 6.28
N VAL A 233 -3.99 -14.20 7.63
CA VAL A 233 -3.03 -13.54 8.51
C VAL A 233 -2.05 -14.56 9.08
N LEU A 234 -0.85 -14.11 9.44
CA LEU A 234 0.23 -14.97 9.90
C LEU A 234 0.32 -15.04 11.44
N ASP A 235 -0.84 -15.05 12.10
CA ASP A 235 -0.90 -15.23 13.54
C ASP A 235 -0.54 -16.68 13.92
N ALA A 236 0.10 -16.85 15.08
CA ALA A 236 0.46 -18.18 15.57
C ALA A 236 -0.80 -19.05 15.76
N TRP A 237 -0.71 -20.32 15.40
CA TRP A 237 -1.79 -21.30 15.61
C TRP A 237 -1.96 -21.69 17.10
N PHE A 238 -0.91 -21.49 17.88
CA PHE A 238 -0.87 -21.83 19.31
C PHE A 238 -1.21 -20.61 20.17
N PRO A 239 -1.78 -20.79 21.37
CA PRO A 239 -2.01 -19.71 22.33
C PRO A 239 -0.70 -19.20 22.94
N PRO A 240 -0.70 -18.01 23.55
CA PRO A 240 0.40 -17.59 24.43
C PRO A 240 0.65 -18.59 25.54
N SER A 241 1.87 -18.60 26.10
CA SER A 241 2.25 -19.56 27.16
C SER A 241 1.30 -19.51 28.37
N PRO A 242 1.22 -20.59 29.18
CA PRO A 242 0.39 -20.57 30.38
C PRO A 242 0.68 -19.40 31.31
N GLY A 243 1.96 -19.02 31.48
CA GLY A 243 2.36 -17.88 32.29
C GLY A 243 1.81 -16.56 31.75
N VAL A 244 1.85 -16.35 30.42
CA VAL A 244 1.26 -15.16 29.79
C VAL A 244 -0.25 -15.10 30.02
N ARG A 245 -0.95 -16.21 29.86
CA ARG A 245 -2.40 -16.27 30.09
C ARG A 245 -2.74 -16.00 31.55
N ALA A 246 -1.95 -16.51 32.49
CA ALA A 246 -2.12 -16.27 33.92
C ALA A 246 -1.97 -14.78 34.26
N VAL A 247 -0.86 -14.15 33.88
CA VAL A 247 -0.61 -12.73 34.20
C VAL A 247 -1.65 -11.79 33.59
N LEU A 248 -2.16 -12.11 32.39
CA LEU A 248 -3.22 -11.31 31.76
C LEU A 248 -4.60 -11.48 32.43
N SER A 249 -4.81 -12.58 33.14
CA SER A 249 -6.07 -12.90 33.82
C SER A 249 -6.05 -12.54 35.30
N GLU A 250 -4.91 -12.21 35.91
CA GLU A 250 -4.74 -11.97 37.34
C GLU A 250 -5.52 -10.71 37.78
N ASP A 251 -5.30 -9.57 37.13
CA ASP A 251 -6.06 -8.33 37.37
C ASP A 251 -6.17 -7.52 36.06
N PRO A 252 -7.07 -7.93 35.14
CA PRO A 252 -7.26 -7.21 33.90
C PRO A 252 -7.81 -5.79 34.09
N GLY A 253 -8.54 -5.54 35.19
CA GLY A 253 -9.05 -4.22 35.53
C GLY A 253 -7.93 -3.26 35.90
N TRP A 254 -6.96 -3.69 36.69
CA TRP A 254 -5.78 -2.90 37.02
C TRP A 254 -4.91 -2.67 35.78
N ALA A 255 -4.62 -3.72 35.02
CA ALA A 255 -3.80 -3.63 33.81
C ALA A 255 -4.40 -2.68 32.74
N ALA A 256 -5.74 -2.62 32.63
CA ALA A 256 -6.42 -1.74 31.69
C ALA A 256 -6.44 -0.27 32.13
N ARG A 257 -6.51 0.03 33.44
CA ARG A 257 -6.65 1.39 33.97
C ARG A 257 -5.34 2.06 34.37
N THR A 258 -4.23 1.33 34.36
CA THR A 258 -2.94 1.79 34.87
C THR A 258 -1.99 2.13 33.73
N SER A 259 -1.38 3.31 33.76
CA SER A 259 -0.34 3.70 32.81
C SER A 259 0.92 2.82 33.00
N PRO A 260 1.55 2.35 31.92
CA PRO A 260 2.75 1.55 32.03
C PRO A 260 3.97 2.38 32.47
N PRO A 261 5.11 1.74 32.78
CA PRO A 261 6.41 2.42 32.88
C PRO A 261 6.68 3.26 31.63
N THR A 262 7.14 4.51 31.80
CA THR A 262 7.17 5.53 30.74
C THR A 262 7.99 5.13 29.52
N GLY A 263 9.17 4.54 29.74
CA GLY A 263 10.09 4.07 28.67
C GLY A 263 10.03 2.56 28.43
N ALA A 264 9.08 1.84 29.05
CA ALA A 264 9.01 0.38 29.04
C ALA A 264 10.29 -0.31 29.59
N GLU A 265 10.88 0.27 30.64
CA GLU A 265 12.20 -0.07 31.19
C GLU A 265 12.31 -1.56 31.56
N GLY A 266 11.25 -2.14 32.13
CA GLY A 266 11.21 -3.55 32.47
C GLY A 266 11.26 -4.46 31.24
N LEU A 267 10.55 -4.09 30.17
CA LEU A 267 10.59 -4.83 28.91
C LEU A 267 11.95 -4.72 28.23
N LEU A 268 12.57 -3.52 28.22
CA LEU A 268 13.91 -3.32 27.69
C LEU A 268 14.96 -4.15 28.42
N ALA A 269 14.91 -4.18 29.77
CA ALA A 269 15.82 -4.96 30.58
C ALA A 269 15.67 -6.48 30.32
N GLU A 270 14.42 -6.96 30.17
CA GLU A 270 14.16 -8.37 29.87
C GLU A 270 14.68 -8.77 28.48
N ILE A 271 14.42 -7.94 27.44
CA ILE A 271 14.97 -8.19 26.11
C ILE A 271 16.49 -8.21 26.14
N ALA A 272 17.13 -7.23 26.80
CA ALA A 272 18.58 -7.14 26.95
C ALA A 272 19.15 -8.42 27.58
N GLY A 273 18.57 -8.87 28.69
CA GLY A 273 19.01 -10.07 29.40
C GLY A 273 18.85 -11.35 28.56
N VAL A 274 17.67 -11.57 27.98
CA VAL A 274 17.38 -12.79 27.19
C VAL A 274 18.18 -12.86 25.90
N ARG A 275 18.48 -11.70 25.27
CA ARG A 275 19.22 -11.62 24.00
C ARG A 275 20.72 -11.40 24.16
N GLY A 276 21.20 -11.13 25.37
CA GLY A 276 22.60 -10.79 25.61
C GLY A 276 23.03 -9.49 24.93
N LEU A 277 22.15 -8.48 24.89
CA LEU A 277 22.36 -7.22 24.19
C LEU A 277 22.46 -6.04 25.18
N PRO A 278 23.20 -4.98 24.86
CA PRO A 278 23.17 -3.75 25.65
C PRO A 278 21.77 -3.12 25.61
N VAL A 279 21.24 -2.70 26.75
CA VAL A 279 19.93 -2.05 26.83
C VAL A 279 19.91 -0.71 26.04
N GLU A 280 21.06 -0.07 25.93
CA GLU A 280 21.26 1.15 25.16
C GLU A 280 21.01 0.96 23.65
N SER A 281 21.16 -0.27 23.16
CA SER A 281 20.95 -0.64 21.75
C SER A 281 19.50 -1.01 21.41
N LEU A 282 18.58 -0.91 22.36
CA LEU A 282 17.19 -1.36 22.18
C LEU A 282 16.21 -0.19 22.09
N VAL A 283 15.23 -0.31 21.20
CA VAL A 283 14.08 0.61 21.10
C VAL A 283 12.81 -0.21 20.99
N VAL A 284 11.81 0.03 21.84
CA VAL A 284 10.53 -0.68 21.81
C VAL A 284 9.43 0.14 21.13
N GLY A 285 8.41 -0.54 20.64
CA GLY A 285 7.26 0.08 20.00
C GLY A 285 6.00 -0.79 19.99
N ALA A 286 4.89 -0.15 19.63
CA ALA A 286 3.56 -0.78 19.52
C ALA A 286 3.44 -1.69 18.27
N GLY A 287 4.31 -2.68 18.16
CA GLY A 287 4.47 -3.55 16.99
C GLY A 287 5.49 -3.03 15.99
N SER A 288 5.90 -3.89 15.05
CA SER A 288 6.88 -3.52 14.01
C SER A 288 6.42 -2.34 13.15
N SER A 289 5.12 -2.24 12.85
CA SER A 289 4.57 -1.12 12.07
C SER A 289 4.85 0.24 12.71
N ASP A 290 4.66 0.39 14.02
CA ASP A 290 5.02 1.64 14.74
C ASP A 290 6.50 1.97 14.56
N LEU A 291 7.38 0.98 14.72
CA LEU A 291 8.82 1.15 14.58
C LEU A 291 9.24 1.48 13.14
N ILE A 292 8.62 0.86 12.14
CA ILE A 292 8.85 1.12 10.72
C ILE A 292 8.47 2.58 10.40
N PHE A 293 7.24 2.99 10.74
CA PHE A 293 6.76 4.34 10.46
C PHE A 293 7.62 5.40 11.16
N ARG A 294 8.01 5.16 12.41
CA ARG A 294 8.83 6.07 13.20
C ARG A 294 10.24 6.21 12.63
N ALA A 295 10.91 5.09 12.37
CA ALA A 295 12.29 5.09 11.86
C ALA A 295 12.37 5.62 10.42
N PHE A 296 11.52 5.12 9.53
CA PHE A 296 11.55 5.53 8.13
C PHE A 296 11.10 6.99 7.95
N GLY A 297 10.07 7.42 8.69
CA GLY A 297 9.64 8.83 8.69
C GLY A 297 10.71 9.80 9.20
N ARG A 298 11.66 9.30 10.02
CA ARG A 298 12.80 10.09 10.51
C ARG A 298 13.98 10.11 9.55
N TRP A 299 14.24 9.00 8.86
CA TRP A 299 15.47 8.84 8.07
C TRP A 299 15.31 9.12 6.58
N LEU A 300 14.09 8.97 6.05
CA LEU A 300 13.83 9.03 4.61
C LEU A 300 13.06 10.29 4.23
N THR A 301 13.30 10.73 3.01
CA THR A 301 12.61 11.84 2.35
C THR A 301 12.17 11.39 0.95
N PRO A 302 11.35 12.16 0.23
CA PRO A 302 11.05 11.88 -1.19
C PRO A 302 12.27 11.82 -2.11
N GLY A 303 13.40 12.43 -1.69
CA GLY A 303 14.69 12.34 -2.40
C GLY A 303 15.47 11.06 -2.14
N SER A 304 15.11 10.31 -1.11
CA SER A 304 15.80 9.08 -0.71
C SER A 304 15.58 7.94 -1.70
N ARG A 305 16.58 7.07 -1.83
CA ARG A 305 16.54 5.88 -2.67
C ARG A 305 16.60 4.61 -1.82
N VAL A 306 15.62 3.72 -1.99
CA VAL A 306 15.44 2.52 -1.18
C VAL A 306 15.47 1.28 -2.07
N LEU A 307 16.14 0.22 -1.60
CA LEU A 307 16.11 -1.10 -2.21
C LEU A 307 15.20 -2.03 -1.40
N LEU A 308 14.21 -2.63 -2.04
CA LEU A 308 13.33 -3.65 -1.47
C LEU A 308 13.48 -4.97 -2.22
N LEU A 309 13.21 -6.09 -1.57
CA LEU A 309 13.05 -7.38 -2.23
C LEU A 309 11.69 -7.45 -2.94
N ASP A 310 11.60 -8.14 -4.08
CA ASP A 310 10.36 -8.39 -4.80
C ASP A 310 10.28 -9.88 -5.22
N PRO A 311 9.32 -10.66 -4.70
CA PRO A 311 8.27 -10.29 -3.74
C PRO A 311 8.79 -9.99 -2.35
N GLY A 312 8.13 -9.02 -1.67
CA GLY A 312 8.47 -8.58 -0.33
C GLY A 312 7.24 -8.17 0.48
N TYR A 313 7.43 -7.89 1.77
CA TYR A 313 6.34 -7.50 2.66
C TYR A 313 5.81 -6.10 2.28
N GLY A 314 4.51 -6.05 1.99
CA GLY A 314 3.86 -4.89 1.39
C GLY A 314 3.92 -3.60 2.19
N GLU A 315 4.07 -3.66 3.52
CA GLU A 315 4.17 -2.47 4.37
C GLU A 315 5.40 -1.64 4.06
N TYR A 316 6.54 -2.25 3.74
CA TYR A 316 7.76 -1.54 3.35
C TYR A 316 7.54 -0.73 2.08
N ALA A 317 6.93 -1.33 1.06
CA ALA A 317 6.55 -0.63 -0.16
C ALA A 317 5.55 0.49 0.12
N HIS A 318 4.53 0.23 0.94
CA HIS A 318 3.54 1.23 1.32
C HIS A 318 4.18 2.44 1.99
N VAL A 319 5.03 2.23 3.00
CA VAL A 319 5.65 3.34 3.75
C VAL A 319 6.62 4.12 2.87
N THR A 320 7.48 3.43 2.12
CA THR A 320 8.51 4.09 1.31
C THR A 320 7.94 4.78 0.07
N GLU A 321 7.05 4.11 -0.68
CA GLU A 321 6.52 4.64 -1.94
C GLU A 321 5.31 5.55 -1.76
N ARG A 322 4.38 5.18 -0.84
CA ARG A 322 3.08 5.85 -0.74
C ARG A 322 3.02 6.89 0.37
N VAL A 323 3.65 6.62 1.51
CA VAL A 323 3.63 7.54 2.65
C VAL A 323 4.71 8.61 2.50
N ILE A 324 5.97 8.19 2.26
CA ILE A 324 7.11 9.10 2.18
C ILE A 324 7.33 9.59 0.74
N GLY A 325 7.16 8.72 -0.26
CA GLY A 325 7.35 9.06 -1.68
C GLY A 325 8.79 8.87 -2.16
N CYS A 326 9.55 7.95 -1.54
CA CYS A 326 10.91 7.61 -1.94
C CYS A 326 11.01 7.05 -3.36
N ARG A 327 12.21 7.07 -3.92
CA ARG A 327 12.55 6.29 -5.11
C ARG A 327 12.87 4.87 -4.68
N VAL A 328 12.07 3.90 -5.13
CA VAL A 328 12.21 2.49 -4.73
C VAL A 328 12.63 1.65 -5.92
N ASP A 329 13.77 0.97 -5.76
CA ASP A 329 14.21 -0.09 -6.67
C ASP A 329 13.82 -1.45 -6.07
N ARG A 330 13.62 -2.45 -6.94
CA ARG A 330 13.26 -3.81 -6.56
C ARG A 330 14.38 -4.77 -6.93
N LEU A 331 14.82 -5.60 -5.96
CA LEU A 331 15.67 -6.75 -6.22
C LEU A 331 14.77 -7.98 -6.43
N PRO A 332 14.62 -8.48 -7.67
CA PRO A 332 13.73 -9.59 -7.92
C PRO A 332 14.27 -10.90 -7.34
N LEU A 333 13.45 -11.56 -6.53
CA LEU A 333 13.60 -12.96 -6.19
C LEU A 333 12.90 -13.78 -7.28
N ARG A 334 13.54 -14.83 -7.76
CA ARG A 334 13.05 -15.58 -8.93
C ARG A 334 12.49 -16.94 -8.53
N ARG A 335 11.43 -17.34 -9.20
CA ARG A 335 10.81 -18.64 -8.99
C ARG A 335 11.76 -19.78 -9.38
N GLU A 336 12.50 -19.64 -10.50
CA GLU A 336 13.50 -20.59 -10.98
C GLU A 336 14.64 -20.80 -9.99
N ASP A 337 14.95 -19.81 -9.15
CA ASP A 337 15.94 -19.87 -8.06
C ASP A 337 15.30 -20.31 -6.73
N GLY A 338 14.07 -20.82 -6.74
CA GLY A 338 13.31 -21.21 -5.55
C GLY A 338 12.98 -20.03 -4.62
N TRP A 339 12.90 -18.80 -5.15
CA TRP A 339 12.67 -17.57 -4.40
C TRP A 339 13.78 -17.22 -3.38
N LEU A 340 14.97 -17.80 -3.52
CA LEU A 340 16.10 -17.54 -2.63
C LEU A 340 16.70 -16.15 -2.90
N LEU A 341 17.12 -15.49 -1.84
CA LEU A 341 17.95 -14.30 -1.94
C LEU A 341 19.40 -14.73 -2.22
N ASP A 342 19.89 -14.36 -3.40
CA ASP A 342 21.30 -14.54 -3.76
C ASP A 342 22.16 -13.42 -3.17
N PRO A 343 23.06 -13.70 -2.22
CA PRO A 343 23.94 -12.70 -1.62
C PRO A 343 24.83 -11.98 -2.64
N ALA A 344 25.26 -12.67 -3.70
CA ALA A 344 26.10 -12.06 -4.73
C ALA A 344 25.33 -11.01 -5.54
N ARG A 345 24.07 -11.29 -5.87
CA ARG A 345 23.19 -10.32 -6.54
C ARG A 345 22.85 -9.13 -5.63
N LEU A 346 22.66 -9.38 -4.32
CA LEU A 346 22.44 -8.31 -3.35
C LEU A 346 23.69 -7.42 -3.23
N ALA A 347 24.89 -8.01 -3.13
CA ALA A 347 26.17 -7.28 -3.09
C ALA A 347 26.37 -6.43 -4.36
N ALA A 348 26.14 -7.01 -5.54
CA ALA A 348 26.22 -6.28 -6.81
C ALA A 348 25.24 -5.11 -6.89
N ALA A 349 24.02 -5.28 -6.37
CA ALA A 349 23.01 -4.22 -6.37
C ALA A 349 23.35 -3.06 -5.42
N THR A 350 24.06 -3.32 -4.32
CA THR A 350 24.33 -2.34 -3.26
C THR A 350 25.73 -1.76 -3.30
N GLY A 351 26.65 -2.33 -4.09
CA GLY A 351 28.08 -1.99 -4.07
C GLY A 351 28.43 -0.55 -4.50
N ASP A 352 27.60 0.11 -5.29
CA ASP A 352 27.80 1.51 -5.71
C ASP A 352 27.32 2.55 -4.68
N GLY A 353 26.71 2.10 -3.58
CA GLY A 353 26.26 2.94 -2.48
C GLY A 353 25.14 3.94 -2.84
N ARG A 354 24.39 3.69 -3.89
CA ARG A 354 23.32 4.59 -4.32
C ARG A 354 22.07 4.58 -3.42
N TYR A 355 21.96 3.62 -2.50
CA TYR A 355 20.81 3.49 -1.62
C TYR A 355 21.05 4.12 -0.25
N ASP A 356 20.06 4.86 0.23
CA ASP A 356 19.99 5.38 1.59
C ASP A 356 19.55 4.29 2.56
N LEU A 357 18.66 3.37 2.08
CA LEU A 357 18.17 2.25 2.85
C LEU A 357 18.04 0.99 1.98
N VAL A 358 18.46 -0.15 2.52
CA VAL A 358 18.21 -1.49 1.99
C VAL A 358 17.37 -2.25 3.01
N VAL A 359 16.24 -2.82 2.58
CA VAL A 359 15.36 -3.61 3.45
C VAL A 359 15.42 -5.07 3.06
N VAL A 360 15.75 -5.92 4.02
CA VAL A 360 15.77 -7.38 3.89
C VAL A 360 14.85 -7.97 4.96
N VAL A 361 13.80 -8.65 4.55
CA VAL A 361 12.96 -9.45 5.45
C VAL A 361 13.52 -10.87 5.48
N ASN A 362 13.94 -11.35 6.64
CA ASN A 362 14.63 -12.63 6.78
C ASN A 362 14.20 -13.40 8.04
N PRO A 363 13.44 -14.48 7.91
CA PRO A 363 12.91 -15.11 6.68
C PRO A 363 11.94 -14.19 5.92
N ASN A 364 12.00 -14.26 4.57
CA ASN A 364 11.23 -13.35 3.73
C ASN A 364 9.71 -13.64 3.78
N ASN A 365 8.93 -12.59 3.77
CA ASN A 365 7.48 -12.65 3.59
C ASN A 365 7.13 -11.97 2.25
N PRO A 366 6.51 -12.71 1.27
CA PRO A 366 5.72 -13.94 1.46
C PRO A 366 6.38 -15.25 1.01
N THR A 367 7.66 -15.29 0.66
CA THR A 367 8.30 -16.50 0.13
C THR A 367 8.67 -17.54 1.22
N GLY A 368 8.77 -17.12 2.47
CA GLY A 368 9.21 -17.97 3.57
C GLY A 368 10.69 -18.38 3.50
N ARG A 369 11.47 -17.85 2.56
CA ARG A 369 12.88 -18.21 2.38
C ARG A 369 13.79 -17.46 3.35
N HIS A 370 14.83 -18.13 3.78
CA HIS A 370 15.80 -17.65 4.75
C HIS A 370 17.20 -17.57 4.11
N ALA A 371 17.90 -16.47 4.33
CA ALA A 371 19.28 -16.29 3.96
C ALA A 371 20.15 -16.38 5.23
N PRO A 372 21.27 -17.13 5.25
CA PRO A 372 22.14 -17.24 6.42
C PRO A 372 22.69 -15.88 6.87
N ALA A 373 22.74 -15.65 8.18
CA ALA A 373 23.22 -14.38 8.73
C ALA A 373 24.65 -14.05 8.31
N ASP A 374 25.54 -15.04 8.25
CA ASP A 374 26.93 -14.81 7.82
C ASP A 374 27.03 -14.32 6.37
N ALA A 375 26.16 -14.84 5.49
CA ALA A 375 26.12 -14.38 4.10
C ALA A 375 25.61 -12.93 4.00
N LEU A 376 24.57 -12.56 4.77
CA LEU A 376 24.10 -11.19 4.83
C LEU A 376 25.14 -10.26 5.49
N ARG A 377 25.78 -10.69 6.54
CA ARG A 377 26.89 -9.96 7.22
C ARG A 377 27.99 -9.60 6.22
N ALA A 378 28.46 -10.56 5.43
CA ALA A 378 29.50 -10.33 4.43
C ALA A 378 29.08 -9.25 3.40
N VAL A 379 27.83 -9.26 2.96
CA VAL A 379 27.29 -8.24 2.04
C VAL A 379 27.22 -6.87 2.71
N ILE A 380 26.76 -6.80 3.94
CA ILE A 380 26.66 -5.56 4.73
C ILE A 380 28.04 -4.94 4.94
N GLU A 381 29.02 -5.75 5.37
CA GLU A 381 30.38 -5.31 5.63
C GLU A 381 31.07 -4.80 4.37
N ALA A 382 30.83 -5.42 3.22
CA ALA A 382 31.35 -4.99 1.92
C ALA A 382 30.62 -3.77 1.33
N SER A 383 29.45 -3.41 1.85
CA SER A 383 28.64 -2.31 1.33
C SER A 383 29.18 -0.94 1.76
N PRO A 384 28.95 0.13 0.96
CA PRO A 384 29.36 1.48 1.31
C PRO A 384 28.79 1.98 2.65
N VAL A 385 29.62 2.72 3.41
CA VAL A 385 29.33 3.16 4.79
C VAL A 385 28.04 4.00 4.90
N ARG A 386 27.64 4.68 3.85
CA ARG A 386 26.43 5.52 3.85
C ARG A 386 25.11 4.74 3.78
N THR A 387 25.13 3.46 3.35
CA THR A 387 23.94 2.64 3.16
C THR A 387 23.48 2.06 4.49
N ARG A 388 22.25 2.39 4.88
CA ARG A 388 21.60 1.79 6.06
C ARG A 388 20.91 0.48 5.67
N TRP A 389 20.93 -0.49 6.59
CA TRP A 389 20.35 -1.81 6.42
C TRP A 389 19.26 -2.04 7.46
N TRP A 390 18.06 -2.36 6.99
CA TRP A 390 16.95 -2.81 7.83
C TRP A 390 16.72 -4.29 7.62
N ILE A 391 16.92 -5.07 8.67
CA ILE A 391 16.74 -6.52 8.66
C ILE A 391 15.51 -6.83 9.52
N ASP A 392 14.46 -7.39 8.91
CA ASP A 392 13.23 -7.78 9.60
C ASP A 392 13.27 -9.26 9.94
N GLU A 393 13.42 -9.59 11.22
CA GLU A 393 13.52 -10.94 11.77
C GLU A 393 12.21 -11.43 12.41
N ALA A 394 11.05 -10.95 11.95
CA ALA A 394 9.75 -11.30 12.53
C ALA A 394 9.42 -12.81 12.55
N TYR A 395 10.09 -13.61 11.72
CA TYR A 395 9.86 -15.06 11.59
C TYR A 395 11.08 -15.91 11.95
N LEU A 396 12.17 -15.32 12.45
CA LEU A 396 13.44 -16.01 12.64
C LEU A 396 13.33 -17.21 13.61
N GLY A 397 12.48 -17.16 14.63
CA GLY A 397 12.26 -18.26 15.56
C GLY A 397 11.77 -19.55 14.90
N TYR A 398 11.10 -19.47 13.75
CA TYR A 398 10.68 -20.65 12.99
C TYR A 398 11.81 -21.28 12.16
N ALA A 399 12.87 -20.53 11.88
CA ALA A 399 14.11 -21.00 11.26
C ALA A 399 15.12 -21.40 12.34
N ASP A 400 16.10 -20.56 12.60
CA ASP A 400 17.06 -20.72 13.70
C ASP A 400 17.22 -19.38 14.45
N PRO A 401 16.76 -19.28 15.71
CA PRO A 401 16.92 -18.06 16.49
C PRO A 401 18.36 -17.60 16.70
N ALA A 402 19.33 -18.51 16.60
CA ALA A 402 20.75 -18.18 16.73
C ALA A 402 21.30 -17.46 15.50
N ASP A 403 20.65 -17.59 14.36
CA ASP A 403 21.07 -16.98 13.09
C ASP A 403 20.58 -15.52 12.94
N SER A 404 20.73 -14.72 14.02
CA SER A 404 20.29 -13.33 14.10
C SER A 404 21.44 -12.36 13.85
N LEU A 405 21.13 -11.26 13.14
CA LEU A 405 22.03 -10.13 12.96
C LEU A 405 21.96 -9.09 14.10
N ALA A 406 21.22 -9.37 15.19
CA ALA A 406 21.07 -8.45 16.32
C ALA A 406 22.41 -8.07 16.97
N GLY A 407 23.36 -9.02 17.09
CA GLY A 407 24.70 -8.74 17.59
C GLY A 407 25.45 -7.74 16.70
N LEU A 408 25.37 -7.85 15.38
CA LEU A 408 25.94 -6.88 14.44
C LEU A 408 25.24 -5.52 14.58
N ALA A 409 23.92 -5.50 14.65
CA ALA A 409 23.15 -4.27 14.76
C ALA A 409 23.46 -3.46 16.04
N SER A 410 23.85 -4.13 17.13
CA SER A 410 24.20 -3.47 18.37
C SER A 410 25.53 -2.67 18.30
N VAL A 411 26.39 -2.95 17.31
CA VAL A 411 27.73 -2.35 17.18
C VAL A 411 27.95 -1.62 15.84
N ASP A 412 27.22 -1.95 14.77
CA ASP A 412 27.29 -1.25 13.48
C ASP A 412 26.10 -0.28 13.35
N ALA A 413 26.39 1.02 13.36
CA ALA A 413 25.38 2.08 13.29
C ALA A 413 24.54 2.07 12.00
N ARG A 414 24.97 1.34 10.96
CA ARG A 414 24.24 1.18 9.70
C ARG A 414 23.16 0.11 9.76
N VAL A 415 23.27 -0.83 10.70
CA VAL A 415 22.43 -2.03 10.77
C VAL A 415 21.31 -1.85 11.78
N VAL A 416 20.13 -2.18 11.38
CA VAL A 416 18.91 -2.17 12.21
C VAL A 416 18.26 -3.54 12.11
N VAL A 417 18.06 -4.21 13.22
CA VAL A 417 17.28 -5.45 13.29
C VAL A 417 15.92 -5.14 13.92
N CYS A 418 14.85 -5.47 13.21
CA CYS A 418 13.47 -5.36 13.69
C CYS A 418 12.95 -6.72 14.10
N THR A 419 12.52 -6.87 15.34
CA THR A 419 11.96 -8.11 15.87
C THR A 419 10.55 -7.88 16.38
N SER A 420 9.60 -8.66 15.87
CA SER A 420 8.20 -8.64 16.31
C SER A 420 7.92 -9.80 17.28
N LEU A 421 7.28 -9.51 18.41
CA LEU A 421 6.80 -10.54 19.32
C LEU A 421 5.43 -11.12 18.90
N SER A 422 4.82 -10.56 17.86
CA SER A 422 3.49 -10.95 17.39
C SER A 422 3.43 -12.38 16.89
N LYS A 423 4.35 -12.76 15.98
CA LYS A 423 4.26 -14.01 15.23
C LYS A 423 4.89 -15.20 15.97
N MET A 424 6.06 -14.95 16.58
CA MET A 424 6.81 -16.00 17.28
C MET A 424 6.26 -16.31 18.66
N TYR A 425 5.66 -15.30 19.34
CA TYR A 425 5.22 -15.43 20.74
C TYR A 425 3.69 -15.43 20.90
N ALA A 426 2.94 -15.54 19.79
CA ALA A 426 1.46 -15.51 19.80
C ALA A 426 0.88 -14.22 20.44
N LEU A 427 1.56 -13.08 20.26
CA LEU A 427 1.21 -11.79 20.85
C LEU A 427 0.74 -10.76 19.81
N SER A 428 0.16 -11.19 18.69
CA SER A 428 -0.29 -10.30 17.61
C SER A 428 -1.24 -9.21 18.11
N GLY A 429 -2.18 -9.54 18.97
CA GLY A 429 -3.12 -8.58 19.56
C GLY A 429 -2.50 -7.66 20.61
N MET A 430 -1.34 -8.03 21.19
CA MET A 430 -0.66 -7.23 22.21
C MET A 430 0.13 -6.06 21.63
N ARG A 431 0.50 -6.12 20.34
CA ARG A 431 1.25 -5.05 19.69
C ARG A 431 2.57 -4.72 20.40
N ALA A 432 3.52 -5.65 20.44
CA ALA A 432 4.86 -5.43 21.00
C ALA A 432 5.94 -5.85 20.00
N ALA A 433 6.93 -4.99 19.82
CA ALA A 433 8.10 -5.19 18.97
C ALA A 433 9.29 -4.36 19.49
N TYR A 434 10.49 -4.68 19.01
CA TYR A 434 11.68 -3.91 19.33
C TYR A 434 12.63 -3.84 18.14
N LEU A 435 13.48 -2.80 18.15
CA LEU A 435 14.66 -2.67 17.29
C LEU A 435 15.92 -2.95 18.11
N VAL A 436 16.88 -3.56 17.43
CA VAL A 436 18.29 -3.56 17.85
C VAL A 436 19.04 -2.67 16.89
N VAL A 437 19.73 -1.67 17.41
CA VAL A 437 20.47 -0.64 16.66
C VAL A 437 21.67 -0.18 17.46
N GLY A 438 22.65 0.46 16.84
CA GLY A 438 23.74 1.10 17.59
C GLY A 438 23.22 2.12 18.63
N PRO A 439 23.89 2.29 19.78
CA PRO A 439 23.41 3.12 20.91
C PRO A 439 23.06 4.56 20.53
N GLU A 440 23.81 5.17 19.62
CA GLU A 440 23.54 6.54 19.13
C GLU A 440 22.21 6.60 18.38
N THR A 441 21.98 5.68 17.44
CA THR A 441 20.73 5.56 16.69
C THR A 441 19.55 5.25 17.61
N ALA A 442 19.76 4.38 18.62
CA ALA A 442 18.74 4.11 19.64
C ALA A 442 18.38 5.38 20.42
N GLY A 443 19.38 6.17 20.83
CA GLY A 443 19.20 7.45 21.50
C GLY A 443 18.44 8.46 20.62
N GLU A 444 18.72 8.50 19.32
CA GLU A 444 17.95 9.31 18.36
C GLU A 444 16.47 8.87 18.33
N LEU A 445 16.21 7.60 18.07
CA LEU A 445 14.85 7.07 17.95
C LEU A 445 14.03 7.20 19.25
N ARG A 446 14.67 7.03 20.42
CA ARG A 446 14.01 7.22 21.70
C ARG A 446 13.51 8.65 21.91
N ARG A 447 14.21 9.68 21.40
CA ARG A 447 13.72 11.08 21.44
C ARG A 447 12.46 11.29 20.61
N TRP A 448 12.24 10.45 19.59
CA TRP A 448 11.04 10.44 18.75
C TRP A 448 10.00 9.42 19.20
N THR A 449 10.28 8.68 20.27
CA THR A 449 9.34 7.72 20.86
C THR A 449 8.40 8.46 21.81
N PRO A 450 7.07 8.36 21.62
CA PRO A 450 6.15 8.95 22.58
C PRO A 450 6.30 8.27 23.95
N PRO A 451 5.95 8.93 25.07
CA PRO A 451 5.84 8.24 26.35
C PRO A 451 4.82 7.11 26.25
N TRP A 452 5.06 6.03 27.01
CA TRP A 452 4.19 4.83 27.02
C TRP A 452 4.05 4.14 25.65
N PRO A 453 5.16 3.81 24.98
CA PRO A 453 5.11 3.29 23.61
C PRO A 453 4.49 1.89 23.51
N VAL A 454 4.44 1.15 24.61
CA VAL A 454 3.87 -0.20 24.71
C VAL A 454 2.93 -0.25 25.92
N SER A 455 1.71 -0.72 25.73
CA SER A 455 0.70 -0.79 26.79
C SER A 455 1.12 -1.71 27.94
N LEU A 456 0.59 -1.48 29.15
CA LEU A 456 0.91 -2.32 30.32
C LEU A 456 0.57 -3.80 30.10
N PRO A 457 -0.60 -4.20 29.56
CA PRO A 457 -0.87 -5.60 29.25
C PRO A 457 0.14 -6.20 28.26
N ALA A 458 0.58 -5.41 27.27
CA ALA A 458 1.56 -5.87 26.30
C ALA A 458 2.96 -6.05 26.91
N GLN A 459 3.39 -5.17 27.83
CA GLN A 459 4.66 -5.30 28.54
C GLN A 459 4.64 -6.53 29.44
N LEU A 460 3.56 -6.76 30.24
CA LEU A 460 3.39 -7.93 31.07
C LEU A 460 3.44 -9.23 30.25
N ALA A 461 2.68 -9.27 29.14
CA ALA A 461 2.68 -10.42 28.24
C ALA A 461 4.05 -10.68 27.62
N ALA A 462 4.72 -9.65 27.12
CA ALA A 462 6.01 -9.76 26.45
C ALA A 462 7.13 -10.22 27.39
N VAL A 463 7.23 -9.62 28.58
CA VAL A 463 8.22 -10.02 29.62
C VAL A 463 8.00 -11.47 30.02
N THR A 464 6.74 -11.86 30.29
CA THR A 464 6.43 -13.24 30.69
C THR A 464 6.69 -14.23 29.55
N ALA A 465 6.40 -13.86 28.30
CA ALA A 465 6.68 -14.71 27.15
C ALA A 465 8.20 -14.95 26.95
N LEU A 466 9.00 -13.90 27.08
CA LEU A 466 10.46 -13.99 26.96
C LEU A 466 11.10 -14.90 28.02
N ARG A 467 10.48 -15.03 29.18
CA ARG A 467 10.92 -15.92 30.30
C ARG A 467 10.54 -17.38 30.11
N ASP A 468 9.80 -17.72 29.07
CA ASP A 468 9.37 -19.10 28.79
C ASP A 468 9.89 -19.62 27.43
N PRO A 469 11.23 -19.62 27.22
CA PRO A 469 11.81 -20.00 25.93
C PRO A 469 11.52 -21.46 25.56
N ALA A 470 11.37 -22.35 26.54
CA ALA A 470 11.12 -23.78 26.30
C ALA A 470 9.76 -24.01 25.63
N TYR A 471 8.70 -23.34 26.13
CA TYR A 471 7.37 -23.41 25.54
C TYR A 471 7.39 -22.98 24.06
N TYR A 472 7.99 -21.82 23.78
CA TYR A 472 7.99 -21.30 22.41
C TYR A 472 8.88 -22.12 21.47
N ALA A 473 10.02 -22.63 21.93
CA ALA A 473 10.86 -23.53 21.13
C ALA A 473 10.12 -24.79 20.70
N GLU A 474 9.34 -25.38 21.61
CA GLU A 474 8.48 -26.55 21.32
C GLU A 474 7.40 -26.18 20.28
N ARG A 475 6.74 -25.00 20.41
CA ARG A 475 5.71 -24.55 19.47
C ARG A 475 6.28 -24.29 18.09
N TRP A 476 7.46 -23.68 18.00
CA TRP A 476 8.15 -23.49 16.72
C TRP A 476 8.53 -24.83 16.07
N ALA A 477 9.03 -25.79 16.87
CA ALA A 477 9.31 -27.14 16.37
C ALA A 477 8.04 -27.82 15.85
N ARG A 478 6.92 -27.75 16.59
CA ARG A 478 5.64 -28.30 16.12
C ARG A 478 5.12 -27.59 14.88
N THR A 479 5.31 -26.28 14.75
CA THR A 479 4.94 -25.53 13.54
C THR A 479 5.67 -26.05 12.29
N ARG A 480 6.96 -26.42 12.43
CA ARG A 480 7.71 -27.05 11.32
C ARG A 480 7.10 -28.37 10.87
N VAL A 481 6.61 -29.17 11.80
CA VAL A 481 5.92 -30.44 11.48
C VAL A 481 4.58 -30.17 10.79
N LEU A 482 3.74 -29.32 11.39
CA LEU A 482 2.43 -28.96 10.81
C LEU A 482 2.54 -28.34 9.42
N ARG A 483 3.59 -27.56 9.18
CA ARG A 483 3.83 -26.99 7.86
C ARG A 483 4.14 -28.05 6.81
N ARG A 484 4.98 -29.04 7.13
CA ARG A 484 5.30 -30.15 6.23
C ARG A 484 4.07 -31.02 5.96
N GLU A 485 3.30 -31.35 6.99
CA GLU A 485 2.05 -32.08 6.87
C GLU A 485 1.09 -31.35 5.92
N LEU A 486 0.85 -30.05 6.16
CA LEU A 486 0.00 -29.23 5.31
C LEU A 486 0.52 -29.11 3.87
N ALA A 487 1.83 -28.96 3.70
CA ALA A 487 2.44 -28.87 2.37
C ALA A 487 2.25 -30.17 1.58
N TYR A 488 2.43 -31.33 2.25
CA TYR A 488 2.20 -32.64 1.66
C TYR A 488 0.74 -32.80 1.24
N ASP A 489 -0.21 -32.54 2.14
CA ASP A 489 -1.64 -32.71 1.87
C ASP A 489 -2.12 -31.79 0.72
N LEU A 490 -1.61 -30.56 0.65
CA LEU A 490 -1.93 -29.63 -0.45
C LEU A 490 -1.30 -30.05 -1.78
N ALA A 491 -0.12 -30.67 -1.77
CA ALA A 491 0.55 -31.15 -2.96
C ALA A 491 -0.17 -32.38 -3.59
N GLU A 492 -0.91 -33.16 -2.80
CA GLU A 492 -1.75 -34.26 -3.29
C GLU A 492 -3.03 -33.76 -3.99
N LEU A 493 -3.37 -32.46 -3.87
CA LEU A 493 -4.55 -31.91 -4.53
C LEU A 493 -4.28 -31.62 -6.01
N ASP A 494 -5.06 -32.23 -6.89
CA ASP A 494 -5.08 -31.84 -8.29
C ASP A 494 -5.51 -30.38 -8.46
N GLY A 495 -4.67 -29.55 -9.09
CA GLY A 495 -5.00 -28.16 -9.42
C GLY A 495 -4.04 -27.13 -8.86
N PHE A 496 -3.03 -27.53 -8.09
CA PHE A 496 -1.86 -26.71 -7.81
C PHE A 496 -0.68 -27.12 -8.70
N SER A 497 0.02 -26.15 -9.25
CA SER A 497 1.25 -26.39 -10.04
C SER A 497 2.49 -26.48 -9.15
N SER A 498 2.47 -25.82 -7.97
CA SER A 498 3.51 -25.96 -6.94
C SER A 498 2.97 -25.66 -5.55
N VAL A 499 3.61 -26.29 -4.56
CA VAL A 499 3.49 -25.97 -3.14
C VAL A 499 4.90 -25.61 -2.66
N ASP A 500 5.11 -24.34 -2.27
CA ASP A 500 6.42 -23.85 -1.86
C ASP A 500 6.47 -23.75 -0.35
N GLU A 501 7.17 -24.69 0.29
CA GLU A 501 7.43 -24.72 1.72
C GLU A 501 8.65 -23.85 2.04
N GLY A 502 8.45 -22.78 2.81
CA GLY A 502 9.52 -21.99 3.39
C GLY A 502 9.91 -22.47 4.79
N VAL A 503 10.51 -21.59 5.60
CA VAL A 503 10.85 -21.88 7.01
C VAL A 503 9.89 -21.22 8.01
N ALA A 504 9.09 -20.24 7.60
CA ALA A 504 8.17 -19.49 8.45
C ALA A 504 6.89 -20.28 8.80
N ASN A 505 5.96 -19.65 9.50
CA ASN A 505 4.66 -20.23 9.86
C ASN A 505 3.62 -20.15 8.73
N PHE A 506 4.04 -20.22 7.49
CA PHE A 506 3.20 -20.22 6.30
C PHE A 506 3.88 -20.94 5.14
N LEU A 507 3.10 -21.23 4.11
CA LEU A 507 3.55 -21.73 2.82
C LEU A 507 2.80 -21.00 1.71
N THR A 508 3.22 -21.21 0.45
CA THR A 508 2.51 -20.70 -0.72
C THR A 508 2.13 -21.82 -1.68
N VAL A 509 0.96 -21.68 -2.30
CA VAL A 509 0.51 -22.57 -3.38
C VAL A 509 0.33 -21.77 -4.65
N THR A 510 0.68 -22.34 -5.78
CA THR A 510 0.55 -21.71 -7.10
C THR A 510 -0.39 -22.51 -7.98
N LEU A 511 -1.32 -21.83 -8.62
CA LEU A 511 -2.25 -22.37 -9.60
C LEU A 511 -1.60 -22.43 -10.99
N PRO A 512 -1.95 -23.40 -11.86
CA PRO A 512 -1.42 -23.49 -13.20
C PRO A 512 -1.82 -22.29 -14.07
N PRO A 513 -1.04 -21.96 -15.12
CA PRO A 513 -1.30 -20.79 -15.97
C PRO A 513 -2.69 -20.80 -16.64
N ASP A 514 -3.22 -21.95 -16.97
CA ASP A 514 -4.54 -22.18 -17.56
C ASP A 514 -5.67 -22.38 -16.53
N GLY A 515 -5.29 -22.45 -15.24
CA GLY A 515 -6.23 -22.64 -14.13
C GLY A 515 -6.96 -21.35 -13.69
N PRO A 516 -7.71 -21.41 -12.58
CA PRO A 516 -8.37 -20.26 -12.00
C PRO A 516 -7.35 -19.27 -11.43
N SER A 517 -7.75 -17.98 -11.26
CA SER A 517 -6.91 -17.00 -10.55
C SER A 517 -6.92 -17.25 -9.03
N ALA A 518 -5.87 -16.78 -8.35
CA ALA A 518 -5.77 -16.80 -6.89
C ALA A 518 -6.99 -16.13 -6.23
N ALA A 519 -7.45 -15.00 -6.76
CA ALA A 519 -8.64 -14.29 -6.28
C ALA A 519 -9.92 -15.14 -6.35
N ARG A 520 -10.06 -15.99 -7.39
CA ARG A 520 -11.21 -16.91 -7.49
C ARG A 520 -11.13 -18.03 -6.47
N LEU A 521 -9.95 -18.65 -6.31
CA LEU A 521 -9.74 -19.69 -5.31
C LEU A 521 -10.04 -19.17 -3.89
N VAL A 522 -9.46 -18.03 -3.52
CA VAL A 522 -9.69 -17.40 -2.21
C VAL A 522 -11.17 -17.11 -1.96
N ARG A 523 -11.88 -16.64 -2.96
CA ARG A 523 -13.33 -16.36 -2.86
C ARG A 523 -14.14 -17.65 -2.64
N GLU A 524 -13.82 -18.74 -3.34
CA GLU A 524 -14.48 -20.03 -3.15
C GLU A 524 -14.18 -20.61 -1.76
N CYS A 525 -12.93 -20.58 -1.29
CA CYS A 525 -12.58 -21.04 0.07
C CYS A 525 -13.34 -20.27 1.16
N ARG A 526 -13.63 -18.97 0.98
CA ARG A 526 -14.45 -18.19 1.93
C ARG A 526 -15.88 -18.73 2.11
N ARG A 527 -16.43 -19.44 1.11
CA ARG A 527 -17.75 -20.10 1.24
C ARG A 527 -17.75 -21.25 2.24
N HIS A 528 -16.56 -21.73 2.58
CA HIS A 528 -16.31 -22.77 3.57
C HIS A 528 -15.76 -22.19 4.89
N ASP A 529 -15.91 -20.88 5.13
CA ASP A 529 -15.37 -20.15 6.28
C ASP A 529 -13.83 -20.28 6.42
N VAL A 530 -13.11 -20.50 5.30
CA VAL A 530 -11.64 -20.57 5.24
C VAL A 530 -11.11 -19.35 4.49
N PHE A 531 -10.30 -18.55 5.17
CA PHE A 531 -9.74 -17.31 4.67
C PHE A 531 -8.26 -17.50 4.34
N LEU A 532 -7.92 -17.31 3.07
CA LEU A 532 -6.57 -17.43 2.52
C LEU A 532 -6.11 -16.07 1.96
N ARG A 533 -4.81 -15.89 1.72
CA ARG A 533 -4.26 -14.64 1.23
C ARG A 533 -3.89 -14.72 -0.26
N ASP A 534 -4.58 -13.95 -1.09
CA ASP A 534 -4.17 -13.69 -2.47
C ASP A 534 -2.90 -12.83 -2.49
N LEU A 535 -1.85 -13.28 -3.17
CA LEU A 535 -0.58 -12.58 -3.30
C LEU A 535 -0.46 -11.70 -4.55
N SER A 536 -1.47 -11.69 -5.40
CA SER A 536 -1.47 -10.89 -6.64
C SER A 536 -1.14 -9.41 -6.44
N PRO A 537 -1.62 -8.74 -5.35
CA PRO A 537 -1.27 -7.35 -5.10
C PRO A 537 0.15 -7.13 -4.57
N MET A 538 0.85 -8.18 -4.12
CA MET A 538 2.17 -8.05 -3.50
C MET A 538 3.30 -8.03 -4.51
N SER A 539 3.18 -8.76 -5.64
CA SER A 539 4.18 -8.77 -6.68
C SER A 539 3.59 -9.24 -8.03
N PRO A 540 3.97 -8.60 -9.15
CA PRO A 540 3.67 -9.10 -10.49
C PRO A 540 4.25 -10.50 -10.76
N ALA A 541 5.32 -10.90 -10.06
CA ALA A 541 5.96 -12.21 -10.24
C ALA A 541 5.06 -13.40 -9.86
N TYR A 542 3.95 -13.15 -9.17
CA TYR A 542 2.95 -14.17 -8.86
C TYR A 542 1.88 -14.35 -9.94
N GLU A 543 1.86 -13.48 -10.97
CA GLU A 543 0.98 -13.60 -12.16
C GLU A 543 -0.52 -13.77 -11.82
N GLY A 544 -0.95 -13.35 -10.63
CA GLY A 544 -2.32 -13.55 -10.15
C GLY A 544 -2.67 -15.00 -9.80
N ARG A 545 -1.68 -15.85 -9.56
CA ARG A 545 -1.82 -17.31 -9.41
C ARG A 545 -1.40 -17.86 -8.05
N THR A 546 -0.80 -17.07 -7.20
CA THR A 546 -0.21 -17.57 -5.95
C THR A 546 -1.02 -17.12 -4.73
N VAL A 547 -1.24 -18.06 -3.82
CA VAL A 547 -1.95 -17.87 -2.55
C VAL A 547 -1.02 -18.23 -1.40
N ARG A 548 -0.97 -17.40 -0.36
CA ARG A 548 -0.28 -17.70 0.89
C ARG A 548 -1.26 -18.27 1.91
N ILE A 549 -0.85 -19.31 2.62
CA ILE A 549 -1.62 -20.05 3.60
C ILE A 549 -0.84 -20.07 4.92
N ALA A 550 -1.40 -19.48 5.99
CA ALA A 550 -0.81 -19.61 7.32
C ALA A 550 -0.99 -21.05 7.84
N VAL A 551 0.07 -21.57 8.47
CA VAL A 551 0.03 -22.88 9.15
C VAL A 551 -0.84 -22.75 10.39
N ARG A 552 -1.79 -23.68 10.52
CA ARG A 552 -2.73 -23.78 11.64
C ARG A 552 -2.50 -25.08 12.40
N ASP A 553 -3.35 -25.38 13.38
CA ASP A 553 -3.33 -26.70 14.02
C ASP A 553 -3.80 -27.81 13.05
N THR A 554 -3.70 -29.07 13.49
CA THR A 554 -4.02 -30.22 12.63
C THR A 554 -5.48 -30.19 12.15
N ALA A 555 -6.43 -29.77 12.99
CA ALA A 555 -7.85 -29.74 12.62
C ALA A 555 -8.16 -28.60 11.64
N GLU A 556 -7.61 -27.40 11.88
CA GLU A 556 -7.78 -26.28 10.98
C GLU A 556 -7.05 -26.49 9.64
N ASN A 557 -5.86 -27.13 9.64
CA ASN A 557 -5.15 -27.51 8.42
C ASN A 557 -5.97 -28.50 7.58
N ALA A 558 -6.61 -29.50 8.19
CA ALA A 558 -7.50 -30.41 7.47
C ALA A 558 -8.69 -29.66 6.83
N ARG A 559 -9.26 -28.67 7.52
CA ARG A 559 -10.31 -27.80 6.96
C ARG A 559 -9.80 -26.97 5.79
N ILE A 560 -8.57 -26.45 5.85
CA ILE A 560 -7.94 -25.71 4.74
C ILE A 560 -7.84 -26.61 3.52
N VAL A 561 -7.32 -27.84 3.66
CA VAL A 561 -7.17 -28.80 2.55
C VAL A 561 -8.53 -29.14 1.95
N ALA A 562 -9.53 -29.46 2.77
CA ALA A 562 -10.89 -29.76 2.31
C ALA A 562 -11.54 -28.58 1.57
N ALA A 563 -11.36 -27.36 2.06
CA ALA A 563 -11.88 -26.15 1.40
C ALA A 563 -11.18 -25.88 0.06
N CYS A 564 -9.87 -26.08 -0.02
CA CYS A 564 -9.10 -25.99 -1.27
C CYS A 564 -9.59 -27.02 -2.29
N GLN A 565 -9.76 -28.28 -1.89
CA GLN A 565 -10.29 -29.33 -2.77
C GLN A 565 -11.67 -28.95 -3.31
N SER A 566 -12.60 -28.60 -2.42
CA SER A 566 -13.97 -28.20 -2.82
C SER A 566 -13.97 -26.98 -3.75
N ALA A 567 -13.10 -26.02 -3.48
CA ALA A 567 -12.97 -24.82 -4.32
C ALA A 567 -12.40 -25.15 -5.72
N LEU A 568 -11.39 -26.02 -5.79
CA LEU A 568 -10.80 -26.45 -7.07
C LEU A 568 -11.81 -27.21 -7.92
N ASP A 569 -12.59 -28.12 -7.29
CA ASP A 569 -13.64 -28.88 -7.99
C ASP A 569 -14.76 -27.97 -8.51
N ALA A 570 -15.22 -27.02 -7.71
CA ALA A 570 -16.21 -26.03 -8.13
C ALA A 570 -15.72 -25.14 -9.29
N LEU A 571 -14.43 -24.83 -9.33
CA LEU A 571 -13.83 -23.99 -10.36
C LEU A 571 -13.50 -24.74 -11.66
N ARG A 572 -13.43 -26.09 -11.63
CA ARG A 572 -13.28 -26.96 -12.80
C ARG A 572 -14.60 -27.20 -13.53
N THR A 573 -15.73 -27.21 -12.78
CA THR A 573 -17.04 -27.43 -13.37
C THR A 573 -17.46 -26.20 -14.17
N PRO A 574 -17.69 -26.31 -15.51
CA PRO A 574 -18.24 -25.18 -16.27
C PRO A 574 -19.59 -24.77 -15.67
N ALA A 575 -19.78 -23.47 -15.46
CA ALA A 575 -21.09 -22.97 -15.05
C ALA A 575 -22.14 -23.49 -16.05
N ALA A 576 -23.08 -24.32 -15.58
CA ALA A 576 -24.19 -24.78 -16.39
C ALA A 576 -24.88 -23.55 -16.99
N VAL A 577 -24.82 -23.41 -18.31
CA VAL A 577 -25.57 -22.39 -19.03
C VAL A 577 -27.03 -22.67 -18.73
N VAL A 578 -27.64 -21.87 -17.87
CA VAL A 578 -29.10 -21.86 -17.69
C VAL A 578 -29.69 -21.34 -19.01
N SER A 579 -29.86 -22.24 -19.95
CA SER A 579 -30.66 -22.01 -21.14
C SER A 579 -32.14 -21.96 -20.71
N GLY A 580 -32.53 -20.81 -20.22
CA GLY A 580 -33.96 -20.47 -20.09
C GLY A 580 -34.53 -20.25 -21.49
N THR A 581 -35.04 -21.30 -22.08
CA THR A 581 -35.90 -21.18 -23.25
C THR A 581 -37.18 -20.44 -22.84
N PRO A 582 -37.54 -19.31 -23.46
CA PRO A 582 -38.85 -18.72 -23.21
C PRO A 582 -39.87 -19.61 -23.90
N GLY A 583 -40.67 -20.33 -23.10
CA GLY A 583 -41.82 -21.06 -23.58
C GLY A 583 -42.75 -20.12 -24.33
N ARG A 584 -42.93 -20.35 -25.64
CA ARG A 584 -44.03 -19.80 -26.42
C ARG A 584 -45.34 -20.39 -25.86
N GLY A 585 -46.02 -19.62 -25.07
CA GLY A 585 -47.42 -19.83 -24.74
C GLY A 585 -48.27 -19.35 -25.90
N SER A 586 -48.86 -20.28 -26.63
CA SER A 586 -49.95 -20.06 -27.56
C SER A 586 -51.24 -19.88 -26.77
N ARG A 587 -51.88 -18.75 -26.86
CA ARG A 587 -53.28 -18.42 -27.15
C ARG A 587 -53.62 -17.01 -26.66
#